data_60f6015349ea112a547a112296b67777
#
_entry.id   60f6015349ea112a547a112296b67777
#
_cell.length_a   1.000
_cell.length_b   1.000
_cell.length_c   1.000
_cell.angle_alpha   90.00
_cell.angle_beta   90.00
_cell.angle_gamma   90.00
#
_symmetry.space_group_name_H-M   'P 1'
#
loop_
_entity.id
_entity.type
_entity.pdbx_description
1 polymer ?
#
loop_
_entity_poly.entity_id
_entity_poly.type
_entity_poly.pdbx_seq_one_letter_code
_entity_poly.pdbx_strand_id
1 'polypeptide(L)'
;EIRNCRTYGGHGEQMAVFASTTLVAGRPLSELIGHEMPEGDWHDLQQRVIQGGKHIIDLRGRSSFQSPAYLSICMIAAAMGGKPFGYPAGVFVHNDEFKHILMAMETQITKEGVSYKNVQGTAEENKTLAASYEHLCKLRDEVISMGIIPPVEEWRSLNPHLK
;
A
#
# COMPACT_ATOMS: atom_id res chain seq x y z
N GLU A 1 -8.19 3.60 -21.99
CA GLU A 1 -6.91 3.60 -21.27
C GLU A 1 -7.14 3.73 -19.77
N ILE A 2 -6.53 2.85 -18.94
CA ILE A 2 -6.65 2.88 -17.49
C ILE A 2 -5.27 3.23 -16.92
N ARG A 3 -5.21 4.17 -15.97
CA ARG A 3 -3.97 4.65 -15.33
C ARG A 3 -4.14 4.77 -13.82
N ASN A 4 -3.02 4.82 -13.12
CA ASN A 4 -2.93 5.10 -11.68
C ASN A 4 -3.81 4.21 -10.79
N CYS A 5 -3.97 2.93 -11.15
CA CYS A 5 -4.57 1.96 -10.24
C CYS A 5 -3.66 1.81 -9.03
N ARG A 6 -4.15 2.15 -7.84
CA ARG A 6 -3.36 2.21 -6.61
C ARG A 6 -4.08 1.51 -5.47
N THR A 7 -3.27 0.87 -4.64
CA THR A 7 -3.69 0.29 -3.37
C THR A 7 -2.72 0.72 -2.28
N TYR A 8 -3.24 0.95 -1.08
CA TYR A 8 -2.47 1.48 0.04
C TYR A 8 -2.74 0.69 1.31
N GLY A 9 -2.01 1.00 2.39
CA GLY A 9 -2.18 0.34 3.68
C GLY A 9 -1.47 -1.01 3.77
N GLY A 10 -2.16 -2.01 4.32
CA GLY A 10 -1.67 -3.37 4.47
C GLY A 10 -1.74 -4.18 3.19
N HIS A 11 -1.26 -5.43 3.26
CA HIS A 11 -1.29 -6.39 2.15
C HIS A 11 -2.48 -7.36 2.30
N GLY A 12 -3.03 -7.82 1.18
CA GLY A 12 -4.15 -8.77 1.18
C GLY A 12 -5.46 -8.14 1.66
N GLU A 13 -6.17 -8.77 2.58
CA GLU A 13 -7.49 -8.32 3.05
C GLU A 13 -7.50 -6.94 3.71
N GLN A 14 -6.33 -6.45 4.11
CA GLN A 14 -6.14 -5.13 4.71
C GLN A 14 -5.79 -4.03 3.70
N MET A 15 -5.89 -4.33 2.42
CA MET A 15 -5.56 -3.40 1.34
C MET A 15 -6.70 -2.39 1.13
N ALA A 16 -6.37 -1.11 1.11
CA ALA A 16 -7.29 -0.06 0.70
C ALA A 16 -7.15 0.19 -0.81
N VAL A 17 -8.19 -0.11 -1.58
CA VAL A 17 -8.24 0.06 -3.04
C VAL A 17 -8.88 1.40 -3.36
N PHE A 18 -8.13 2.28 -4.04
CA PHE A 18 -8.56 3.65 -4.33
C PHE A 18 -9.06 3.80 -5.78
N ALA A 19 -10.37 4.06 -5.93
CA ALA A 19 -10.99 4.43 -7.20
C ALA A 19 -10.66 5.89 -7.57
N SER A 20 -10.56 6.78 -6.57
CA SER A 20 -10.31 8.21 -6.76
C SER A 20 -8.97 8.51 -7.44
N THR A 21 -7.96 7.66 -7.25
CA THR A 21 -6.65 7.78 -7.92
C THR A 21 -6.63 7.12 -9.30
N THR A 22 -7.56 6.20 -9.57
CA THR A 22 -7.63 5.45 -10.83
C THR A 22 -8.30 6.30 -11.91
N LEU A 23 -7.64 6.44 -13.05
CA LEU A 23 -8.17 7.17 -14.20
C LEU A 23 -8.61 6.20 -15.30
N VAL A 24 -9.83 6.36 -15.78
CA VAL A 24 -10.39 5.65 -16.94
C VAL A 24 -10.65 6.67 -18.03
N ALA A 25 -9.93 6.58 -19.13
CA ALA A 25 -9.97 7.56 -20.23
C ALA A 25 -9.81 9.03 -19.74
N GLY A 26 -9.00 9.24 -18.69
CA GLY A 26 -8.71 10.56 -18.11
C GLY A 26 -9.68 11.02 -17.03
N ARG A 27 -10.76 10.28 -16.74
CA ARG A 27 -11.75 10.59 -15.69
C ARG A 27 -11.48 9.74 -14.46
N PRO A 28 -11.60 10.27 -13.23
CA PRO A 28 -11.53 9.46 -12.01
C PRO A 28 -12.57 8.33 -12.01
N LEU A 29 -12.14 7.11 -11.66
CA LEU A 29 -13.06 5.97 -11.58
C LEU A 29 -14.18 6.21 -10.54
N SER A 30 -13.88 6.93 -9.47
CA SER A 30 -14.86 7.31 -8.45
C SER A 30 -16.05 8.13 -8.99
N GLU A 31 -15.88 8.86 -10.09
CA GLU A 31 -16.97 9.59 -10.76
C GLU A 31 -17.82 8.70 -11.66
N LEU A 32 -17.32 7.54 -12.03
CA LEU A 32 -18.03 6.60 -12.90
C LEU A 32 -18.89 5.61 -12.10
N ILE A 33 -18.50 5.34 -10.85
CA ILE A 33 -19.19 4.41 -9.96
C ILE A 33 -20.57 5.01 -9.59
N GLY A 34 -21.61 4.19 -9.69
CA GLY A 34 -23.01 4.61 -9.49
C GLY A 34 -23.66 5.28 -10.72
N HIS A 35 -22.89 5.56 -11.79
CA HIS A 35 -23.36 6.19 -13.01
C HIS A 35 -23.15 5.30 -14.24
N GLU A 36 -21.91 5.22 -14.73
CA GLU A 36 -21.53 4.41 -15.89
C GLU A 36 -21.10 2.99 -15.48
N MET A 37 -20.66 2.81 -14.22
CA MET A 37 -20.31 1.54 -13.61
C MET A 37 -21.24 1.28 -12.41
N PRO A 38 -22.04 0.20 -12.39
CA PRO A 38 -22.85 -0.17 -11.23
C PRO A 38 -21.98 -0.30 -9.95
N GLU A 39 -22.52 0.13 -8.81
CA GLU A 39 -21.81 0.02 -7.52
C GLU A 39 -21.44 -1.44 -7.16
N GLY A 40 -22.32 -2.38 -7.51
CA GLY A 40 -22.06 -3.81 -7.32
C GLY A 40 -20.86 -4.31 -8.11
N ASP A 41 -20.68 -3.86 -9.34
CA ASP A 41 -19.54 -4.22 -10.18
C ASP A 41 -18.23 -3.65 -9.60
N TRP A 42 -18.28 -2.45 -9.03
CA TRP A 42 -17.14 -1.88 -8.31
C TRP A 42 -16.78 -2.69 -7.08
N HIS A 43 -17.77 -3.05 -6.26
CA HIS A 43 -17.54 -3.87 -5.07
C HIS A 43 -16.92 -5.22 -5.44
N ASP A 44 -17.44 -5.90 -6.45
CA ASP A 44 -16.90 -7.17 -6.93
C ASP A 44 -15.46 -7.01 -7.44
N LEU A 45 -15.18 -5.92 -8.17
CA LEU A 45 -13.83 -5.61 -8.63
C LEU A 45 -12.86 -5.39 -7.46
N GLN A 46 -13.25 -4.61 -6.44
CA GLN A 46 -12.46 -4.43 -5.23
C GLN A 46 -12.13 -5.77 -4.56
N GLN A 47 -13.13 -6.62 -4.37
CA GLN A 47 -12.94 -7.95 -3.77
C GLN A 47 -11.97 -8.81 -4.58
N ARG A 48 -12.07 -8.79 -5.90
CA ARG A 48 -11.15 -9.50 -6.79
C ARG A 48 -9.72 -8.97 -6.70
N VAL A 49 -9.52 -7.67 -6.52
CA VAL A 49 -8.19 -7.07 -6.30
C VAL A 49 -7.63 -7.53 -4.95
N ILE A 50 -8.41 -7.40 -3.88
CA ILE A 50 -8.04 -7.79 -2.51
C ILE A 50 -7.69 -9.28 -2.43
N GLN A 51 -8.49 -10.13 -3.06
CA GLN A 51 -8.33 -11.59 -3.06
C GLN A 51 -7.35 -12.10 -4.14
N GLY A 52 -6.77 -11.22 -4.95
CA GLY A 52 -5.95 -11.60 -6.10
C GLY A 52 -4.76 -12.49 -5.75
N GLY A 53 -4.09 -12.22 -4.64
CA GLY A 53 -2.99 -13.05 -4.14
C GLY A 53 -3.43 -14.46 -3.75
N LYS A 54 -4.57 -14.56 -3.04
CA LYS A 54 -5.17 -15.85 -2.67
C LYS A 54 -5.57 -16.64 -3.91
N HIS A 55 -6.21 -16.00 -4.87
CA HIS A 55 -6.60 -16.65 -6.13
C HIS A 55 -5.39 -17.25 -6.88
N ILE A 56 -4.26 -16.54 -6.92
CA ILE A 56 -3.02 -17.07 -7.51
C ILE A 56 -2.52 -18.30 -6.74
N ILE A 57 -2.59 -18.29 -5.40
CA ILE A 57 -2.19 -19.44 -4.58
C ILE A 57 -3.10 -20.64 -4.85
N ASP A 58 -4.40 -20.43 -4.93
CA ASP A 58 -5.39 -21.50 -5.20
C ASP A 58 -5.14 -22.16 -6.56
N LEU A 59 -4.78 -21.36 -7.59
CA LEU A 59 -4.49 -21.87 -8.93
C LEU A 59 -3.12 -22.54 -9.08
N ARG A 60 -2.10 -22.09 -8.34
CA ARG A 60 -0.70 -22.50 -8.56
C ARG A 60 -0.11 -23.30 -7.41
N GLY A 61 -0.82 -23.43 -6.28
CA GLY A 61 -0.32 -24.06 -5.06
C GLY A 61 0.78 -23.24 -4.35
N ARG A 62 1.06 -22.03 -4.79
CA ARG A 62 2.07 -21.13 -4.22
C ARG A 62 1.86 -19.67 -4.62
N SER A 63 2.42 -18.74 -3.84
CA SER A 63 2.38 -17.30 -4.15
C SER A 63 3.07 -16.96 -5.47
N SER A 64 2.68 -15.85 -6.06
CA SER A 64 3.43 -15.23 -7.17
C SER A 64 4.81 -14.80 -6.69
N PHE A 65 5.83 -15.01 -7.49
CA PHE A 65 7.20 -14.56 -7.21
C PHE A 65 7.79 -13.71 -8.35
N GLN A 66 7.27 -13.82 -9.57
CA GLN A 66 7.79 -13.07 -10.71
C GLN A 66 7.60 -11.57 -10.55
N SER A 67 6.37 -11.13 -10.24
CA SER A 67 6.07 -9.71 -10.04
C SER A 67 6.81 -9.10 -8.84
N PRO A 68 6.82 -9.74 -7.64
CA PRO A 68 7.64 -9.25 -6.53
C PRO A 68 9.13 -9.16 -6.87
N ALA A 69 9.70 -10.17 -7.54
CA ALA A 69 11.11 -10.14 -7.94
C ALA A 69 11.41 -8.99 -8.91
N TYR A 70 10.58 -8.80 -9.92
CA TYR A 70 10.71 -7.69 -10.87
C TYR A 70 10.65 -6.32 -10.19
N LEU A 71 9.65 -6.11 -9.31
CA LEU A 71 9.51 -4.85 -8.59
C LEU A 71 10.68 -4.60 -7.62
N SER A 72 11.18 -5.64 -6.95
CA SER A 72 12.37 -5.53 -6.10
C SER A 72 13.61 -5.09 -6.91
N ILE A 73 13.80 -5.64 -8.10
CA ILE A 73 14.88 -5.21 -9.01
C ILE A 73 14.70 -3.75 -9.43
N CYS A 74 13.47 -3.32 -9.73
CA CYS A 74 13.19 -1.92 -10.06
C CYS A 74 13.50 -0.97 -8.89
N MET A 75 13.17 -1.37 -7.66
CA MET A 75 13.50 -0.59 -6.45
C MET A 75 15.00 -0.48 -6.23
N ILE A 76 15.74 -1.60 -6.36
CA ILE A 76 17.20 -1.61 -6.25
C ILE A 76 17.84 -0.74 -7.34
N ALA A 77 17.39 -0.87 -8.58
CA ALA A 77 17.91 -0.08 -9.69
C ALA A 77 17.70 1.43 -9.46
N ALA A 78 16.53 1.83 -8.93
CA ALA A 78 16.24 3.21 -8.58
C ALA A 78 17.15 3.72 -7.46
N ALA A 79 17.37 2.94 -6.41
CA ALA A 79 18.29 3.27 -5.32
C ALA A 79 19.75 3.40 -5.79
N MET A 80 20.13 2.68 -6.85
CA MET A 80 21.45 2.75 -7.47
C MET A 80 21.59 3.88 -8.51
N GLY A 81 20.60 4.74 -8.66
CA GLY A 81 20.64 5.89 -9.59
C GLY A 81 20.06 5.61 -10.97
N GLY A 82 19.35 4.50 -11.16
CA GLY A 82 18.56 4.21 -12.34
C GLY A 82 17.25 5.00 -12.39
N LYS A 83 16.30 4.52 -13.20
CA LYS A 83 14.98 5.16 -13.30
C LYS A 83 14.29 5.20 -11.91
N PRO A 84 13.81 6.36 -11.45
CA PRO A 84 13.07 6.48 -10.20
C PRO A 84 11.90 5.49 -10.12
N PHE A 85 11.74 4.84 -8.96
CA PHE A 85 10.58 4.01 -8.66
C PHE A 85 9.50 4.90 -8.04
N GLY A 86 8.28 4.88 -8.58
CA GLY A 86 7.18 5.76 -8.17
C GLY A 86 5.85 4.99 -8.14
N TYR A 87 5.76 3.98 -7.27
CA TYR A 87 4.55 3.19 -7.04
C TYR A 87 4.31 3.00 -5.54
N PRO A 88 3.08 2.70 -5.10
CA PRO A 88 2.83 2.33 -3.73
C PRO A 88 3.76 1.21 -3.27
N ALA A 89 4.43 1.43 -2.16
CA ALA A 89 5.32 0.46 -1.55
C ALA A 89 5.31 0.62 -0.03
N GLY A 90 5.65 -0.46 0.68
CA GLY A 90 5.81 -0.42 2.12
C GLY A 90 6.93 0.53 2.51
N VAL A 91 6.61 1.55 3.29
CA VAL A 91 7.52 2.56 3.81
C VAL A 91 7.23 2.79 5.29
N PHE A 92 8.26 3.14 6.06
CA PHE A 92 8.04 3.56 7.43
C PHE A 92 7.32 4.91 7.45
N VAL A 93 6.15 4.93 8.07
CA VAL A 93 5.28 6.12 8.16
C VAL A 93 5.25 6.62 9.59
N HIS A 94 5.57 7.91 9.74
CA HIS A 94 5.45 8.62 11.00
C HIS A 94 5.10 10.09 10.70
N ASN A 95 3.83 10.44 10.82
CA ASN A 95 3.30 11.78 10.59
C ASN A 95 2.15 12.08 11.58
N ASP A 96 1.37 13.11 11.35
CA ASP A 96 0.28 13.49 12.25
C ASP A 96 -0.87 12.49 12.26
N GLU A 97 -1.12 11.80 11.14
CA GLU A 97 -2.22 10.88 10.94
C GLU A 97 -1.85 9.42 11.27
N PHE A 98 -0.68 8.97 10.79
CA PHE A 98 -0.21 7.58 10.95
C PHE A 98 1.14 7.57 11.67
N LYS A 99 1.28 6.76 12.72
CA LYS A 99 2.46 6.80 13.58
C LYS A 99 3.13 5.42 13.73
N HIS A 100 4.44 5.41 13.50
CA HIS A 100 5.33 4.27 13.79
C HIS A 100 4.85 2.96 13.15
N ILE A 101 4.56 2.98 11.85
CA ILE A 101 4.05 1.84 11.11
C ILE A 101 4.76 1.67 9.77
N LEU A 102 4.91 0.42 9.33
CA LEU A 102 5.27 0.08 7.96
C LEU A 102 3.99 -0.22 7.18
N MET A 103 3.66 0.62 6.22
CA MET A 103 2.48 0.44 5.36
C MET A 103 2.74 0.98 3.96
N ALA A 104 1.94 0.53 2.99
CA ALA A 104 2.03 1.03 1.63
C ALA A 104 1.46 2.45 1.52
N MET A 105 2.30 3.37 1.05
CA MET A 105 1.97 4.76 0.73
C MET A 105 2.41 5.09 -0.69
N GLU A 106 2.04 6.25 -1.22
CA GLU A 106 2.58 6.75 -2.49
C GLU A 106 4.08 7.04 -2.32
N THR A 107 4.90 6.08 -2.71
CA THR A 107 6.33 6.03 -2.40
C THR A 107 7.16 6.37 -3.62
N GLN A 108 8.24 7.12 -3.41
CA GLN A 108 9.26 7.39 -4.41
C GLN A 108 10.62 6.92 -3.88
N ILE A 109 11.33 6.14 -4.69
CA ILE A 109 12.70 5.69 -4.41
C ILE A 109 13.62 6.26 -5.50
N THR A 110 14.69 6.88 -5.06
CA THR A 110 15.77 7.40 -5.91
C THR A 110 17.12 7.11 -5.25
N LYS A 111 18.22 7.48 -5.87
CA LYS A 111 19.55 7.37 -5.26
C LYS A 111 19.73 8.28 -4.02
N GLU A 112 18.90 9.32 -3.89
CA GLU A 112 18.90 10.22 -2.73
C GLU A 112 18.16 9.62 -1.53
N GLY A 113 17.40 8.53 -1.73
CA GLY A 113 16.68 7.83 -0.68
C GLY A 113 15.22 7.54 -1.00
N VAL A 114 14.47 7.29 0.06
CA VAL A 114 13.04 6.96 0.02
C VAL A 114 12.23 8.12 0.58
N SER A 115 11.19 8.51 -0.15
CA SER A 115 10.19 9.48 0.32
C SER A 115 8.79 8.95 0.05
N TYR A 116 7.80 9.47 0.77
CA TYR A 116 6.40 9.14 0.53
C TYR A 116 5.53 10.40 0.62
N LYS A 117 4.34 10.32 0.05
CA LYS A 117 3.30 11.34 0.18
C LYS A 117 2.09 10.74 0.90
N ASN A 118 1.42 11.57 1.70
CA ASN A 118 0.12 11.21 2.24
C ASN A 118 -0.86 11.03 1.09
N VAL A 119 -1.70 10.02 1.23
CA VAL A 119 -2.72 9.69 0.25
C VAL A 119 -4.05 10.22 0.77
N GLN A 120 -4.78 10.88 -0.10
CA GLN A 120 -6.15 11.32 0.19
C GLN A 120 -7.06 10.84 -0.93
N GLY A 121 -8.13 10.19 -0.53
CA GLY A 121 -9.20 9.71 -1.40
C GLY A 121 -10.56 10.24 -0.98
N THR A 122 -11.59 9.52 -1.36
CA THR A 122 -12.95 9.77 -0.85
C THR A 122 -13.03 9.49 0.66
N ALA A 123 -14.09 9.95 1.31
CA ALA A 123 -14.31 9.70 2.76
C ALA A 123 -14.28 8.19 3.08
N GLU A 124 -14.86 7.35 2.21
CA GLU A 124 -14.88 5.89 2.40
C GLU A 124 -13.50 5.27 2.18
N GLU A 125 -12.74 5.72 1.18
CA GLU A 125 -11.36 5.27 0.95
C GLU A 125 -10.43 5.63 2.12
N ASN A 126 -10.54 6.85 2.63
CA ASN A 126 -9.78 7.29 3.80
C ASN A 126 -10.15 6.47 5.05
N LYS A 127 -11.44 6.16 5.25
CA LYS A 127 -11.90 5.27 6.32
C LYS A 127 -11.33 3.86 6.20
N THR A 128 -11.28 3.31 4.97
CA THR A 128 -10.68 2.01 4.72
C THR A 128 -9.18 2.02 4.99
N LEU A 129 -8.48 3.09 4.60
CA LEU A 129 -7.05 3.26 4.89
C LEU A 129 -6.78 3.37 6.39
N ALA A 130 -7.61 4.12 7.12
CA ALA A 130 -7.52 4.22 8.58
C ALA A 130 -7.76 2.86 9.28
N ALA A 131 -8.75 2.09 8.83
CA ALA A 131 -8.99 0.73 9.34
C ALA A 131 -7.81 -0.21 9.08
N SER A 132 -7.18 -0.09 7.89
CA SER A 132 -5.95 -0.80 7.56
C SER A 132 -4.81 -0.45 8.50
N TYR A 133 -4.61 0.83 8.77
CA TYR A 133 -3.62 1.31 9.74
C TYR A 133 -3.86 0.75 11.15
N GLU A 134 -5.08 0.84 11.66
CA GLU A 134 -5.43 0.31 12.98
C GLU A 134 -5.14 -1.19 13.09
N HIS A 135 -5.46 -1.96 12.05
CA HIS A 135 -5.15 -3.38 12.01
C HIS A 135 -3.63 -3.65 12.07
N LEU A 136 -2.85 -2.90 11.28
CA LEU A 136 -1.39 -3.03 11.28
C LEU A 136 -0.79 -2.62 12.64
N CYS A 137 -1.35 -1.61 13.32
CA CYS A 137 -0.93 -1.24 14.67
C CYS A 137 -1.16 -2.38 15.67
N LYS A 138 -2.32 -3.06 15.61
CA LYS A 138 -2.59 -4.22 16.47
C LYS A 138 -1.57 -5.34 16.25
N LEU A 139 -1.25 -5.66 14.99
CA LEU A 139 -0.23 -6.67 14.67
C LEU A 139 1.16 -6.25 15.16
N ARG A 140 1.55 -4.98 14.97
CA ARG A 140 2.80 -4.44 15.50
C ARG A 140 2.89 -4.62 17.02
N ASP A 141 1.84 -4.22 17.73
CA ASP A 141 1.80 -4.25 19.19
C ASP A 141 1.80 -5.69 19.71
N GLU A 142 1.18 -6.63 18.99
CA GLU A 142 1.26 -8.06 19.27
C GLU A 142 2.69 -8.57 19.14
N VAL A 143 3.39 -8.24 18.04
CA VAL A 143 4.79 -8.66 17.82
C VAL A 143 5.75 -8.04 18.87
N ILE A 144 5.48 -6.80 19.30
CA ILE A 144 6.19 -6.16 20.43
C ILE A 144 5.92 -6.93 21.72
N SER A 145 4.67 -7.27 22.02
CA SER A 145 4.31 -8.00 23.24
C SER A 145 4.94 -9.38 23.33
N MET A 146 5.22 -10.01 22.18
CA MET A 146 5.96 -11.27 22.07
C MET A 146 7.47 -11.12 22.28
N GLY A 147 7.99 -9.89 22.41
CA GLY A 147 9.41 -9.61 22.55
C GLY A 147 10.23 -9.84 21.26
N ILE A 148 9.59 -9.92 20.10
CA ILE A 148 10.24 -10.16 18.80
C ILE A 148 10.89 -8.87 18.28
N ILE A 149 10.21 -7.74 18.45
CA ILE A 149 10.74 -6.40 18.16
C ILE A 149 10.67 -5.52 19.41
N PRO A 150 11.58 -4.54 19.57
CA PRO A 150 11.58 -3.65 20.73
C PRO A 150 10.34 -2.73 20.73
N PRO A 151 10.02 -2.12 21.89
CA PRO A 151 9.00 -1.08 21.98
C PRO A 151 9.27 0.10 21.03
N VAL A 152 8.20 0.75 20.58
CA VAL A 152 8.26 1.84 19.57
C VAL A 152 9.18 2.99 20.02
N GLU A 153 9.24 3.26 21.31
CA GLU A 153 10.05 4.32 21.93
C GLU A 153 11.56 4.12 21.71
N GLU A 154 11.98 2.87 21.52
CA GLU A 154 13.38 2.51 21.30
C GLU A 154 13.79 2.57 19.81
N TRP A 155 12.85 2.57 18.87
CA TRP A 155 13.15 2.40 17.46
C TRP A 155 14.09 3.47 16.90
N ARG A 156 13.91 4.75 17.31
CA ARG A 156 14.78 5.84 16.85
C ARG A 156 16.20 5.75 17.41
N SER A 157 16.37 5.22 18.62
CA SER A 157 17.70 5.00 19.20
C SER A 157 18.43 3.84 18.52
N LEU A 158 17.70 2.81 18.14
CA LEU A 158 18.23 1.63 17.42
C LEU A 158 18.47 1.90 15.93
N ASN A 159 17.67 2.74 15.32
CA ASN A 159 17.83 3.14 13.92
C ASN A 159 17.60 4.66 13.75
N PRO A 160 18.68 5.46 13.78
CA PRO A 160 18.59 6.92 13.63
C PRO A 160 18.04 7.39 12.26
N HIS A 161 17.96 6.50 11.26
CA HIS A 161 17.40 6.80 9.95
C HIS A 161 15.87 6.75 9.89
N LEU A 162 15.20 6.26 10.93
CA LEU A 162 13.75 6.34 11.06
C LEU A 162 13.33 7.78 11.36
N LYS A 163 12.84 8.48 10.36
CA LYS A 163 12.40 9.89 10.44
C LYS A 163 10.91 9.98 10.72
#